data_4086d7c6ee58d107ee98d19c4d361d49
#
_entry.id   4086d7c6ee58d107ee98d19c4d361d49
#
_cell.length_a   1.000
_cell.length_b   1.000
_cell.length_c   1.000
_cell.angle_alpha   90.00
_cell.angle_beta   90.00
_cell.angle_gamma   90.00
#
_symmetry.space_group_name_H-M   'P 1'
#
loop_
_entity.id
_entity.type
_entity.pdbx_description
1 polymer ?
#
loop_
_entity_poly.entity_id
_entity_poly.type
_entity_poly.pdbx_seq_one_letter_code
_entity_poly.pdbx_strand_id
1 'polypeptide(L)' 'TENIEQAIERAGTKSGNKGFDSAMGAIEMVNLIREIEK' A
#
# COMPACT_ATOMS: atom_id res chain seq x y z
N THR A 1 7.88 2.10 5.87
CA THR A 1 8.59 0.87 6.23
C THR A 1 7.90 -0.36 5.66
N GLU A 2 8.56 -1.46 5.68
CA GLU A 2 8.01 -2.71 5.19
C GLU A 2 6.75 -3.11 5.95
N ASN A 3 6.67 -2.80 7.22
CA ASN A 3 5.52 -3.13 8.04
C ASN A 3 4.26 -2.43 7.57
N ILE A 4 4.40 -1.17 7.17
CA ILE A 4 3.26 -0.41 6.68
C ILE A 4 2.75 -0.99 5.38
N GLU A 5 3.65 -1.33 4.47
CA GLU A 5 3.27 -1.90 3.20
C GLU A 5 2.57 -3.24 3.37
N GLN A 6 3.09 -4.08 4.27
CA GLN A 6 2.47 -5.37 4.53
C GLN A 6 1.08 -5.22 5.14
N ALA A 7 0.91 -4.25 6.04
CA ALA A 7 -0.38 -4.01 6.66
C ALA A 7 -1.40 -3.58 5.62
N ILE A 8 -1.00 -2.69 4.71
CA ILE A 8 -1.88 -2.23 3.65
C ILE A 8 -2.25 -3.39 2.73
N GLU A 9 -1.29 -4.22 2.39
CA GLU A 9 -1.52 -5.35 1.51
C GLU A 9 -2.50 -6.36 2.13
N ARG A 10 -2.34 -6.64 3.43
CA ARG A 10 -3.24 -7.55 4.12
C ARG A 10 -4.66 -7.00 4.17
N ALA A 11 -4.77 -5.73 4.48
CA ALA A 11 -6.09 -5.10 4.54
C ALA A 11 -6.76 -5.13 3.18
N GLY A 12 -6.00 -4.89 2.13
CA GLY A 12 -6.53 -4.91 0.77
C GLY A 12 -7.01 -6.29 0.37
N THR A 13 -6.24 -7.33 0.72
CA THR A 13 -6.62 -8.70 0.41
C THR A 13 -7.92 -9.08 1.08
N LYS A 14 -8.12 -8.65 2.31
CA LYS A 14 -9.35 -8.95 3.06
C LYS A 14 -10.56 -8.22 2.49
N SER A 15 -10.36 -7.10 1.84
CA SER A 15 -11.45 -6.23 1.39
C SER A 15 -11.97 -6.56 0.00
N GLY A 16 -11.42 -7.58 -0.64
CA GLY A 16 -11.86 -7.97 -1.97
C GLY A 16 -11.09 -7.24 -3.05
N ASN A 17 -11.57 -7.36 -4.30
CA ASN A 17 -10.84 -6.84 -5.45
C ASN A 17 -10.66 -5.32 -5.43
N LYS A 18 -11.71 -4.60 -5.09
CA LYS A 18 -11.64 -3.14 -5.02
C LYS A 18 -10.72 -2.67 -3.91
N GLY A 19 -10.80 -3.35 -2.75
CA GLY A 19 -9.93 -3.04 -1.65
C GLY A 19 -8.48 -3.31 -1.97
N PHE A 20 -8.24 -4.40 -2.70
CA PHE A 20 -6.89 -4.74 -3.12
C PHE A 20 -6.32 -3.66 -4.05
N ASP A 21 -7.11 -3.21 -5.02
CA ASP A 21 -6.68 -2.16 -5.94
C ASP A 21 -6.36 -0.87 -5.18
N SER A 22 -7.21 -0.50 -4.23
CA SER A 22 -6.98 0.68 -3.40
C SER A 22 -5.71 0.54 -2.58
N ALA A 23 -5.47 -0.64 -2.04
CA ALA A 23 -4.28 -0.90 -1.24
C ALA A 23 -3.02 -0.79 -2.09
N MET A 24 -3.06 -1.31 -3.30
CA MET A 24 -1.89 -1.21 -4.19
C MET A 24 -1.61 0.23 -4.55
N GLY A 25 -2.64 1.04 -4.77
CA GLY A 25 -2.47 2.45 -5.00
C GLY A 25 -1.83 3.16 -3.83
N ALA A 26 -2.24 2.79 -2.62
CA ALA A 26 -1.68 3.37 -1.41
C ALA A 26 -0.20 3.00 -1.27
N ILE A 27 0.16 1.77 -1.61
CA ILE A 27 1.55 1.32 -1.56
C ILE A 27 2.40 2.13 -2.54
N GLU A 28 1.87 2.35 -3.74
CA GLU A 28 2.57 3.15 -4.73
C GLU A 28 2.81 4.57 -4.23
N MET A 29 1.81 5.14 -3.57
CA MET A 29 1.93 6.48 -3.01
C MET A 29 3.02 6.52 -1.94
N VAL A 30 3.05 5.53 -1.07
CA VAL A 30 4.07 5.46 -0.01
C VAL A 30 5.46 5.37 -0.62
N ASN A 31 5.63 4.56 -1.66
CA ASN A 31 6.92 4.42 -2.31
C ASN A 31 7.34 5.72 -2.98
N LEU A 32 6.41 6.42 -3.58
CA LEU A 32 6.70 7.70 -4.23
C LEU A 32 7.17 8.72 -3.21
N ILE A 33 6.50 8.79 -2.06
CA ILE A 33 6.87 9.72 -1.01
C ILE A 33 8.28 9.41 -0.51
N ARG A 34 8.60 8.13 -0.35
CA ARG A 34 9.94 7.73 0.07
C ARG A 34 11.00 8.19 -0.90
N GLU A 35 10.71 8.10 -2.20
CA GLU A 35 11.67 8.54 -3.22
C GLU A 35 11.95 10.03 -3.09
N ILE A 36 10.92 10.80 -2.81
CA ILE A 36 11.06 12.24 -2.67
C ILE A 36 11.86 12.61 -1.43
N GLU A 37 11.65 11.84 -0.36
CA GLU A 37 12.28 12.13 0.93
C GLU A 37 13.72 11.63 1.06
N LYS A 38 14.18 10.90 0.12
CA LYS A 38 15.52 10.31 0.15
C LYS A 38 16.65 11.31 0.34
#